data_f2878fbf305f15d22c8812e06ebc9b33
#
_entry.id   f2878fbf305f15d22c8812e06ebc9b33
#
_cell.length_a   1.000
_cell.length_b   1.000
_cell.length_c   1.000
_cell.angle_alpha   90.00
_cell.angle_beta   90.00
_cell.angle_gamma   90.00
#
_symmetry.space_group_name_H-M   'P 1'
#
loop_
_entity.id
_entity.type
_entity.pdbx_description
1 polymer ?
#
loop_
_entity_poly.entity_id
_entity_poly.type
_entity_poly.pdbx_seq_one_letter_code
_entity_poly.pdbx_strand_id
1 'polypeptide(L)'
;YVVTDRSQKTSLDGVYAAGDVCVKNLRQVVTAVGDGATAATELERYAAAMQAKTGIHPKKPVRTAAAPAREAKREAPAGGLFSEDMRQQMEAVFARMEQNLILELHLDDRPVSRELQGYMTELAGMTDKLTVRTGTGLPEAELPCVRVLKADGTETGLAFHGVPGGHEFTSFMLGLYNAAGPGQSL
;
A
#
# COMPACT_ATOMS: atom_id res chain seq x y z
N TYR A 1 16.32 18.12 -8.88
CA TYR A 1 15.03 18.65 -8.46
C TYR A 1 14.58 19.75 -9.41
N VAL A 2 13.28 19.87 -9.61
CA VAL A 2 12.66 20.87 -10.49
C VAL A 2 12.38 22.13 -9.67
N VAL A 3 12.81 23.28 -10.18
CA VAL A 3 12.49 24.59 -9.60
C VAL A 3 11.11 25.02 -10.08
N THR A 4 10.21 25.35 -9.14
CA THR A 4 8.87 25.87 -9.42
C THR A 4 8.60 27.13 -8.62
N ASP A 5 7.64 27.94 -9.11
CA ASP A 5 7.06 29.02 -8.32
C ASP A 5 5.99 28.48 -7.33
N ARG A 6 5.30 29.38 -6.64
CA ARG A 6 4.23 29.02 -5.69
C ARG A 6 2.99 28.40 -6.35
N SER A 7 2.84 28.58 -7.66
CA SER A 7 1.78 27.99 -8.49
C SER A 7 2.20 26.65 -9.11
N GLN A 8 3.33 26.10 -8.70
CA GLN A 8 3.92 24.87 -9.23
C GLN A 8 4.33 24.98 -10.72
N LYS A 9 4.46 26.19 -11.27
CA LYS A 9 4.89 26.43 -12.63
C LYS A 9 6.40 26.39 -12.72
N THR A 10 6.92 25.73 -13.76
CA THR A 10 8.37 25.70 -14.07
C THR A 10 8.77 26.89 -14.94
N SER A 11 10.04 26.99 -15.29
CA SER A 11 10.53 28.01 -16.24
C SER A 11 10.02 27.80 -17.68
N LEU A 12 9.47 26.64 -18.01
CA LEU A 12 8.90 26.33 -19.30
C LEU A 12 7.39 26.58 -19.29
N ASP A 13 6.90 27.31 -20.30
CA ASP A 13 5.48 27.62 -20.39
C ASP A 13 4.64 26.36 -20.61
N GLY A 14 3.55 26.20 -19.84
CA GLY A 14 2.67 25.03 -19.87
C GLY A 14 3.23 23.79 -19.15
N VAL A 15 4.40 23.87 -18.52
CA VAL A 15 4.98 22.77 -17.76
C VAL A 15 4.93 23.06 -16.26
N TYR A 16 4.36 22.14 -15.53
CA TYR A 16 4.19 22.20 -14.07
C TYR A 16 4.88 20.99 -13.42
N ALA A 17 5.33 21.14 -12.19
CA ALA A 17 5.89 20.05 -11.41
C ALA A 17 5.35 20.12 -9.97
N ALA A 18 5.10 18.96 -9.36
CA ALA A 18 4.50 18.86 -8.04
C ALA A 18 5.12 17.73 -7.22
N GLY A 19 5.07 17.84 -5.91
CA GLY A 19 5.55 16.80 -4.99
C GLY A 19 7.07 16.78 -4.82
N ASP A 20 7.58 15.60 -4.54
CA ASP A 20 8.97 15.40 -4.10
C ASP A 20 10.02 15.65 -5.18
N VAL A 21 9.62 15.72 -6.44
CA VAL A 21 10.48 16.11 -7.56
C VAL A 21 10.89 17.59 -7.49
N CYS A 22 10.10 18.41 -6.78
CA CYS A 22 10.35 19.85 -6.67
C CYS A 22 11.42 20.18 -5.61
N VAL A 23 12.03 21.37 -5.76
CA VAL A 23 12.89 21.95 -4.72
C VAL A 23 12.03 22.41 -3.56
N LYS A 24 12.07 21.68 -2.44
CA LYS A 24 11.29 21.97 -1.23
C LYS A 24 11.96 21.39 0.02
N ASN A 25 11.68 22.00 1.16
CA ASN A 25 12.27 21.57 2.44
C ASN A 25 11.55 20.36 3.06
N LEU A 26 10.24 20.22 2.82
CA LEU A 26 9.45 19.17 3.42
C LEU A 26 8.91 18.23 2.32
N ARG A 27 9.25 16.94 2.44
CA ARG A 27 8.80 15.86 1.55
C ARG A 27 7.92 14.92 2.34
N GLN A 28 6.61 15.12 2.24
CA GLN A 28 5.57 14.34 2.89
C GLN A 28 4.40 14.13 1.92
N VAL A 29 3.66 13.06 2.10
CA VAL A 29 2.49 12.74 1.26
C VAL A 29 1.52 13.91 1.21
N VAL A 30 1.22 14.53 2.34
CA VAL A 30 0.31 15.67 2.43
C VAL A 30 0.80 16.88 1.64
N THR A 31 2.12 17.17 1.64
CA THR A 31 2.67 18.27 0.86
C THR A 31 2.69 17.96 -0.64
N ALA A 32 2.91 16.70 -1.02
CA ALA A 32 2.84 16.27 -2.41
C ALA A 32 1.42 16.37 -2.97
N VAL A 33 0.41 16.00 -2.17
CA VAL A 33 -1.01 16.15 -2.53
C VAL A 33 -1.39 17.63 -2.67
N GLY A 34 -0.96 18.48 -1.76
CA GLY A 34 -1.19 19.94 -1.82
C GLY A 34 -0.58 20.57 -3.07
N ASP A 35 0.67 20.25 -3.38
CA ASP A 35 1.34 20.70 -4.60
C ASP A 35 0.60 20.21 -5.85
N GLY A 36 0.17 18.95 -5.88
CA GLY A 36 -0.60 18.37 -6.99
C GLY A 36 -1.93 19.09 -7.21
N ALA A 37 -2.66 19.41 -6.14
CA ALA A 37 -3.91 20.18 -6.23
C ALA A 37 -3.67 21.58 -6.80
N THR A 38 -2.60 22.26 -6.35
CA THR A 38 -2.21 23.58 -6.87
C THR A 38 -1.85 23.49 -8.34
N ALA A 39 -0.98 22.56 -8.73
CA ALA A 39 -0.56 22.39 -10.11
C ALA A 39 -1.73 22.07 -11.04
N ALA A 40 -2.66 21.21 -10.63
CA ALA A 40 -3.84 20.85 -11.41
C ALA A 40 -4.76 22.05 -11.66
N THR A 41 -4.99 22.86 -10.64
CA THR A 41 -5.82 24.07 -10.74
C THR A 41 -5.20 25.11 -11.67
N GLU A 42 -3.91 25.35 -11.57
CA GLU A 42 -3.21 26.30 -12.41
C GLU A 42 -3.09 25.80 -13.88
N LEU A 43 -2.88 24.51 -14.06
CA LEU A 43 -2.85 23.87 -15.38
C LEU A 43 -4.22 23.95 -16.06
N GLU A 44 -5.33 23.79 -15.33
CA GLU A 44 -6.68 23.98 -15.87
C GLU A 44 -6.88 25.42 -16.37
N ARG A 45 -6.48 26.42 -15.56
CA ARG A 45 -6.56 27.83 -15.94
C ARG A 45 -5.71 28.13 -17.18
N TYR A 46 -4.48 27.60 -17.22
CA TYR A 46 -3.61 27.73 -18.37
C TYR A 46 -4.24 27.12 -19.62
N ALA A 47 -4.76 25.89 -19.52
CA ALA A 47 -5.39 25.21 -20.63
C ALA A 47 -6.61 25.97 -21.17
N ALA A 48 -7.47 26.50 -20.28
CA ALA A 48 -8.62 27.31 -20.65
C ALA A 48 -8.20 28.59 -21.39
N ALA A 49 -7.15 29.29 -20.91
CA ALA A 49 -6.60 30.48 -21.57
C ALA A 49 -6.04 30.15 -22.95
N MET A 50 -5.32 29.01 -23.09
CA MET A 50 -4.78 28.55 -24.36
C MET A 50 -5.88 28.17 -25.35
N GLN A 51 -6.95 27.51 -24.89
CA GLN A 51 -8.12 27.20 -25.71
C GLN A 51 -8.79 28.47 -26.25
N ALA A 52 -8.97 29.46 -25.37
CA ALA A 52 -9.54 30.76 -25.77
C ALA A 52 -8.65 31.47 -26.80
N LYS A 53 -7.32 31.40 -26.65
CA LYS A 53 -6.35 32.05 -27.55
C LYS A 53 -6.21 31.35 -28.88
N THR A 54 -6.22 30.02 -28.91
CA THR A 54 -5.93 29.21 -30.11
C THR A 54 -7.18 28.72 -30.83
N GLY A 55 -8.34 28.72 -30.19
CA GLY A 55 -9.57 28.13 -30.69
C GLY A 55 -9.55 26.58 -30.75
N ILE A 56 -8.48 25.98 -30.24
CA ILE A 56 -8.33 24.52 -30.23
C ILE A 56 -8.99 23.96 -28.97
N HIS A 57 -10.08 23.22 -29.17
CA HIS A 57 -10.76 22.50 -28.08
C HIS A 57 -10.48 21.01 -28.22
N PRO A 58 -9.67 20.41 -27.35
CA PRO A 58 -9.44 18.96 -27.39
C PRO A 58 -10.79 18.24 -27.17
N LYS A 59 -11.05 17.23 -27.98
CA LYS A 59 -12.21 16.35 -27.77
C LYS A 59 -12.06 15.74 -26.37
N LYS A 60 -13.07 15.95 -25.52
CA LYS A 60 -13.10 15.27 -24.22
C LYS A 60 -12.94 13.77 -24.49
N PRO A 61 -11.97 13.09 -23.87
CA PRO A 61 -11.91 11.66 -23.97
C PRO A 61 -13.27 11.12 -23.53
N VAL A 62 -13.93 10.38 -24.42
CA VAL A 62 -15.11 9.63 -24.01
C VAL A 62 -14.62 8.74 -22.88
N ARG A 63 -15.09 9.00 -21.67
CA ARG A 63 -14.91 8.07 -20.56
C ARG A 63 -15.64 6.78 -20.99
N THR A 64 -15.00 5.94 -21.75
CA THR A 64 -15.32 4.52 -21.70
C THR A 64 -15.25 4.18 -20.23
N ALA A 65 -16.38 3.74 -19.67
CA ALA A 65 -16.47 3.29 -18.30
C ALA A 65 -15.16 2.59 -18.00
N ALA A 66 -14.43 3.10 -16.98
CA ALA A 66 -13.09 2.60 -16.67
C ALA A 66 -13.18 1.10 -16.77
N ALA A 67 -12.46 0.51 -17.72
CA ALA A 67 -12.32 -0.93 -17.72
C ALA A 67 -11.95 -1.23 -16.27
N PRO A 68 -12.66 -2.16 -15.61
CA PRO A 68 -12.37 -2.48 -14.22
C PRO A 68 -10.86 -2.53 -14.15
N ALA A 69 -10.28 -1.77 -13.21
CA ALA A 69 -8.84 -1.68 -13.09
C ALA A 69 -8.36 -3.10 -13.34
N ARG A 70 -7.58 -3.30 -14.41
CA ARG A 70 -7.00 -4.60 -14.64
C ARG A 70 -6.31 -4.88 -13.33
N GLU A 71 -6.97 -5.68 -12.49
CA GLU A 71 -6.25 -6.45 -11.53
C GLU A 71 -5.12 -7.02 -12.36
N ALA A 72 -3.93 -6.48 -12.17
CA ALA A 72 -2.76 -7.11 -12.72
C ALA A 72 -2.89 -8.53 -12.18
N LYS A 73 -3.31 -9.44 -13.06
CA LYS A 73 -3.27 -10.85 -12.77
C LYS A 73 -1.81 -11.06 -12.43
N ARG A 74 -1.51 -10.97 -11.14
CA ARG A 74 -0.27 -11.50 -10.62
C ARG A 74 -0.38 -12.97 -10.95
N GLU A 75 0.22 -13.36 -12.07
CA GLU A 75 0.50 -14.75 -12.30
C GLU A 75 1.24 -15.18 -11.06
N ALA A 76 0.59 -16.04 -10.28
CA ALA A 76 1.25 -16.69 -9.16
C ALA A 76 2.51 -17.31 -9.76
N PRO A 77 3.71 -16.93 -9.32
CA PRO A 77 4.91 -17.58 -9.79
C PRO A 77 4.72 -19.06 -9.54
N ALA A 78 5.17 -19.90 -10.48
CA ALA A 78 5.06 -21.36 -10.42
C ALA A 78 5.91 -21.94 -9.27
N GLY A 79 5.67 -21.52 -8.04
CA GLY A 79 6.47 -21.84 -6.86
C GLY A 79 5.91 -21.27 -5.55
N GLY A 80 4.67 -20.73 -5.53
CA GLY A 80 4.08 -20.13 -4.33
C GLY A 80 3.85 -18.62 -4.45
N LEU A 81 3.22 -18.02 -3.45
CA LEU A 81 2.87 -16.58 -3.42
C LEU A 81 4.08 -15.67 -3.18
N PHE A 82 5.18 -16.22 -2.68
CA PHE A 82 6.39 -15.48 -2.30
C PHE A 82 7.55 -15.78 -3.25
N SER A 83 8.26 -14.75 -3.71
CA SER A 83 9.51 -14.90 -4.44
C SER A 83 10.62 -15.42 -3.54
N GLU A 84 11.70 -15.97 -4.13
CA GLU A 84 12.85 -16.49 -3.36
C GLU A 84 13.48 -15.38 -2.50
N ASP A 85 13.64 -14.17 -3.03
CA ASP A 85 14.16 -13.02 -2.27
C ASP A 85 13.27 -12.68 -1.07
N MET A 86 11.95 -12.75 -1.23
CA MET A 86 11.01 -12.53 -0.13
C MET A 86 11.13 -13.63 0.92
N ARG A 87 11.30 -14.90 0.50
CA ARG A 87 11.49 -16.03 1.42
C ARG A 87 12.72 -15.85 2.29
N GLN A 88 13.85 -15.48 1.70
CA GLN A 88 15.09 -15.22 2.45
C GLN A 88 14.93 -14.06 3.46
N GLN A 89 14.23 -12.99 3.07
CA GLN A 89 13.96 -11.88 3.99
C GLN A 89 13.05 -12.31 5.15
N MET A 90 12.02 -13.11 4.88
CA MET A 90 11.12 -13.65 5.90
C MET A 90 11.86 -14.58 6.86
N GLU A 91 12.68 -15.51 6.37
CA GLU A 91 13.49 -16.42 7.20
C GLU A 91 14.40 -15.64 8.16
N ALA A 92 15.05 -14.57 7.67
CA ALA A 92 15.88 -13.73 8.50
C ALA A 92 15.08 -13.02 9.64
N VAL A 93 13.83 -12.68 9.40
CA VAL A 93 12.93 -12.12 10.42
C VAL A 93 12.49 -13.19 11.39
N PHE A 94 12.02 -14.34 10.90
CA PHE A 94 11.53 -15.45 11.73
C PHE A 94 12.62 -16.01 12.66
N ALA A 95 13.85 -16.11 12.18
CA ALA A 95 15.00 -16.54 12.99
C ALA A 95 15.27 -15.62 14.20
N ARG A 96 14.86 -14.36 14.13
CA ARG A 96 15.07 -13.36 15.18
C ARG A 96 13.85 -13.17 16.09
N MET A 97 12.72 -13.78 15.78
CA MET A 97 11.53 -13.74 16.62
C MET A 97 11.73 -14.58 17.89
N GLU A 98 11.47 -14.00 19.05
CA GLU A 98 11.60 -14.67 20.36
C GLU A 98 10.31 -15.34 20.82
N GLN A 99 9.16 -14.80 20.40
CA GLN A 99 7.83 -15.26 20.80
C GLN A 99 7.02 -15.74 19.60
N ASN A 100 6.12 -16.68 19.86
CA ASN A 100 5.16 -17.12 18.86
C ASN A 100 3.98 -16.12 18.79
N LEU A 101 3.47 -15.95 17.57
CA LEU A 101 2.32 -15.09 17.30
C LEU A 101 1.17 -15.89 16.66
N ILE A 102 -0.02 -15.39 16.83
CA ILE A 102 -1.23 -15.89 16.20
C ILE A 102 -1.72 -14.86 15.20
N LEU A 103 -1.91 -15.30 13.96
CA LEU A 103 -2.54 -14.54 12.89
C LEU A 103 -4.04 -14.88 12.88
N GLU A 104 -4.85 -14.03 13.49
CA GLU A 104 -6.28 -14.22 13.55
C GLU A 104 -6.96 -13.59 12.34
N LEU A 105 -7.55 -14.43 11.49
CA LEU A 105 -8.19 -14.03 10.24
C LEU A 105 -9.69 -13.81 10.45
N HIS A 106 -10.15 -12.62 10.12
CA HIS A 106 -11.55 -12.27 10.03
C HIS A 106 -11.92 -12.13 8.56
N LEU A 107 -12.69 -13.06 8.05
CA LEU A 107 -12.94 -13.25 6.62
C LEU A 107 -14.43 -13.16 6.30
N ASP A 108 -14.71 -12.83 5.04
CA ASP A 108 -16.03 -12.90 4.41
C ASP A 108 -15.97 -13.73 3.12
N ASP A 109 -17.04 -13.74 2.33
CA ASP A 109 -17.11 -14.52 1.09
C ASP A 109 -16.41 -13.86 -0.13
N ARG A 110 -15.85 -12.67 0.03
CA ARG A 110 -15.17 -11.96 -1.08
C ARG A 110 -13.91 -12.68 -1.54
N PRO A 111 -13.53 -12.52 -2.82
CA PRO A 111 -12.29 -13.12 -3.35
C PRO A 111 -11.05 -12.72 -2.57
N VAL A 112 -10.96 -11.46 -2.11
CA VAL A 112 -9.83 -10.95 -1.33
C VAL A 112 -9.67 -11.66 0.03
N SER A 113 -10.75 -12.16 0.62
CA SER A 113 -10.69 -12.96 1.86
C SER A 113 -10.02 -14.30 1.62
N ARG A 114 -10.29 -14.94 0.48
CA ARG A 114 -9.62 -16.20 0.09
C ARG A 114 -8.14 -15.97 -0.22
N GLU A 115 -7.82 -14.85 -0.84
CA GLU A 115 -6.44 -14.45 -1.13
C GLU A 115 -5.67 -14.20 0.19
N LEU A 116 -6.26 -13.46 1.12
CA LEU A 116 -5.69 -13.22 2.46
C LEU A 116 -5.46 -14.52 3.22
N GLN A 117 -6.44 -15.44 3.20
CA GLN A 117 -6.32 -16.74 3.85
C GLN A 117 -5.17 -17.57 3.25
N GLY A 118 -5.08 -17.63 1.92
CA GLY A 118 -3.99 -18.34 1.24
C GLY A 118 -2.63 -17.75 1.58
N TYR A 119 -2.53 -16.41 1.55
CA TYR A 119 -1.31 -15.68 1.87
C TYR A 119 -0.83 -15.95 3.30
N MET A 120 -1.71 -15.85 4.29
CA MET A 120 -1.36 -16.05 5.70
C MET A 120 -1.06 -17.52 6.01
N THR A 121 -1.75 -18.45 5.35
CA THR A 121 -1.50 -19.89 5.50
C THR A 121 -0.11 -20.27 4.94
N GLU A 122 0.25 -19.75 3.76
CA GLU A 122 1.59 -20.00 3.19
C GLU A 122 2.68 -19.36 4.04
N LEU A 123 2.47 -18.14 4.53
CA LEU A 123 3.41 -17.46 5.43
C LEU A 123 3.65 -18.25 6.72
N ALA A 124 2.58 -18.69 7.38
CA ALA A 124 2.69 -19.47 8.61
C ALA A 124 3.30 -20.86 8.39
N GLY A 125 3.15 -21.43 7.19
CA GLY A 125 3.80 -22.67 6.81
C GLY A 125 5.35 -22.59 6.69
N MET A 126 5.90 -21.39 6.68
CA MET A 126 7.35 -21.15 6.57
C MET A 126 8.08 -21.12 7.91
N THR A 127 7.36 -21.10 9.03
CA THR A 127 7.93 -20.99 10.37
C THR A 127 7.03 -21.61 11.43
N ASP A 128 7.63 -22.12 12.50
CA ASP A 128 6.92 -22.57 13.71
C ASP A 128 6.51 -21.42 14.65
N LYS A 129 6.93 -20.19 14.32
CA LYS A 129 6.64 -19.00 15.13
C LYS A 129 5.26 -18.40 14.86
N LEU A 130 4.59 -18.78 13.77
CA LEU A 130 3.31 -18.24 13.37
C LEU A 130 2.24 -19.33 13.33
N THR A 131 1.06 -19.04 13.88
CA THR A 131 -0.12 -19.91 13.80
C THR A 131 -1.28 -19.12 13.24
N VAL A 132 -2.01 -19.71 12.30
CA VAL A 132 -3.24 -19.11 11.74
C VAL A 132 -4.45 -19.65 12.45
N ARG A 133 -5.38 -18.76 12.83
CA ARG A 133 -6.72 -19.16 13.30
C ARG A 133 -7.79 -18.26 12.68
N THR A 134 -9.03 -18.73 12.65
CA THR A 134 -10.17 -17.91 12.21
C THR A 134 -10.78 -17.21 13.42
N GLY A 135 -10.98 -15.91 13.30
CA GLY A 135 -11.70 -15.07 14.24
C GLY A 135 -13.09 -14.72 13.75
N THR A 136 -13.95 -14.29 14.66
CA THR A 136 -15.32 -13.83 14.38
C THR A 136 -15.62 -12.55 15.16
N GLY A 137 -16.70 -11.84 14.80
CA GLY A 137 -17.21 -10.72 15.60
C GLY A 137 -16.75 -9.33 15.15
N LEU A 138 -16.01 -9.19 14.06
CA LEU A 138 -15.75 -7.87 13.46
C LEU A 138 -16.94 -7.42 12.59
N PRO A 139 -17.22 -6.10 12.54
CA PRO A 139 -18.16 -5.53 11.58
C PRO A 139 -17.76 -5.84 10.14
N GLU A 140 -18.75 -6.01 9.26
CA GLU A 140 -18.52 -6.30 7.83
C GLU A 140 -17.64 -5.24 7.15
N ALA A 141 -17.73 -3.98 7.57
CA ALA A 141 -16.92 -2.88 7.05
C ALA A 141 -15.41 -3.03 7.34
N GLU A 142 -15.03 -3.85 8.32
CA GLU A 142 -13.64 -4.11 8.70
C GLU A 142 -13.07 -5.39 8.08
N LEU A 143 -13.87 -6.14 7.35
CA LEU A 143 -13.46 -7.38 6.69
C LEU A 143 -12.88 -7.09 5.28
N PRO A 144 -11.98 -7.94 4.76
CA PRO A 144 -11.21 -8.93 5.51
C PRO A 144 -10.08 -8.28 6.30
N CYS A 145 -9.75 -8.87 7.43
CA CYS A 145 -8.73 -8.35 8.33
C CYS A 145 -7.90 -9.51 8.92
N VAL A 146 -6.61 -9.29 9.13
CA VAL A 146 -5.76 -10.12 9.98
C VAL A 146 -5.36 -9.32 11.21
N ARG A 147 -5.64 -9.84 12.40
CA ARG A 147 -5.14 -9.33 13.68
C ARG A 147 -3.95 -10.16 14.14
N VAL A 148 -2.95 -9.49 14.68
CA VAL A 148 -1.77 -10.16 15.24
C VAL A 148 -1.94 -10.25 16.75
N LEU A 149 -1.91 -11.46 17.29
CA LEU A 149 -2.03 -11.72 18.72
C LEU A 149 -0.77 -12.40 19.23
N LYS A 150 -0.48 -12.23 20.51
CA LYS A 150 0.54 -13.03 21.20
C LYS A 150 0.06 -14.48 21.38
N ALA A 151 0.97 -15.37 21.72
CA ALA A 151 0.68 -16.78 21.93
C ALA A 151 -0.39 -17.03 23.03
N ASP A 152 -0.50 -16.14 24.01
CA ASP A 152 -1.51 -16.17 25.08
C ASP A 152 -2.87 -15.62 24.65
N GLY A 153 -3.00 -15.14 23.41
CA GLY A 153 -4.21 -14.52 22.87
C GLY A 153 -4.34 -13.02 23.13
N THR A 154 -3.37 -12.39 23.78
CA THR A 154 -3.37 -10.94 24.00
C THR A 154 -3.21 -10.20 22.69
N GLU A 155 -4.01 -9.17 22.45
CA GLU A 155 -3.92 -8.31 21.27
C GLU A 155 -2.62 -7.50 21.28
N THR A 156 -1.91 -7.46 20.14
CA THR A 156 -0.73 -6.61 19.96
C THR A 156 -1.07 -5.19 19.52
N GLY A 157 -2.32 -4.96 19.12
CA GLY A 157 -2.76 -3.70 18.49
C GLY A 157 -2.47 -3.64 16.99
N LEU A 158 -1.86 -4.66 16.40
CA LEU A 158 -1.59 -4.72 14.97
C LEU A 158 -2.74 -5.38 14.23
N ALA A 159 -3.27 -4.68 13.22
CA ALA A 159 -4.27 -5.19 12.30
C ALA A 159 -3.96 -4.72 10.88
N PHE A 160 -4.22 -5.59 9.90
CA PHE A 160 -4.05 -5.28 8.49
C PHE A 160 -5.30 -5.67 7.72
N HIS A 161 -5.81 -4.76 6.89
CA HIS A 161 -7.01 -4.96 6.09
C HIS A 161 -6.62 -5.35 4.66
N GLY A 162 -7.07 -6.51 4.21
CA GLY A 162 -6.66 -7.09 2.93
C GLY A 162 -5.30 -7.80 2.98
N VAL A 163 -4.72 -8.08 1.81
CA VAL A 163 -3.45 -8.80 1.68
C VAL A 163 -2.28 -7.83 1.80
N PRO A 164 -1.40 -7.96 2.80
CA PRO A 164 -0.25 -7.07 2.97
C PRO A 164 0.85 -7.39 1.94
N GLY A 165 0.64 -6.94 0.70
CA GLY A 165 1.56 -7.12 -0.41
C GLY A 165 2.26 -5.83 -0.85
N GLY A 166 3.25 -5.93 -1.73
CA GLY A 166 3.95 -4.77 -2.26
C GLY A 166 4.61 -3.93 -1.16
N HIS A 167 4.27 -2.64 -1.07
CA HIS A 167 4.84 -1.73 -0.07
C HIS A 167 4.43 -2.04 1.38
N GLU A 168 3.29 -2.68 1.58
CA GLU A 168 2.80 -3.04 2.93
C GLU A 168 3.53 -4.26 3.50
N PHE A 169 4.12 -5.09 2.64
CA PHE A 169 4.84 -6.29 3.07
C PHE A 169 5.93 -5.98 4.10
N THR A 170 6.75 -4.96 3.85
CA THR A 170 7.81 -4.57 4.78
C THR A 170 7.24 -4.12 6.13
N SER A 171 6.17 -3.32 6.11
CA SER A 171 5.50 -2.85 7.33
C SER A 171 4.89 -4.01 8.12
N PHE A 172 4.30 -4.98 7.42
CA PHE A 172 3.75 -6.18 8.03
C PHE A 172 4.84 -7.02 8.70
N MET A 173 5.95 -7.31 8.00
CA MET A 173 7.08 -8.07 8.55
C MET A 173 7.74 -7.39 9.74
N LEU A 174 7.90 -6.06 9.70
CA LEU A 174 8.40 -5.28 10.84
C LEU A 174 7.43 -5.31 12.02
N GLY A 175 6.12 -5.28 11.75
CA GLY A 175 5.09 -5.42 12.76
C GLY A 175 5.19 -6.76 13.49
N LEU A 176 5.33 -7.87 12.77
CA LEU A 176 5.54 -9.20 13.35
C LEU A 176 6.83 -9.25 14.19
N TYR A 177 7.93 -8.72 13.67
CA TYR A 177 9.21 -8.68 14.39
C TYR A 177 9.11 -7.89 15.71
N ASN A 178 8.46 -6.72 15.68
CA ASN A 178 8.30 -5.89 16.88
C ASN A 178 7.34 -6.55 17.89
N ALA A 179 6.31 -7.24 17.43
CA ALA A 179 5.34 -7.93 18.30
C ALA A 179 5.94 -9.18 18.95
N ALA A 180 6.82 -9.89 18.24
CA ALA A 180 7.46 -11.13 18.70
C ALA A 180 8.75 -10.89 19.52
N GLY A 181 9.26 -9.65 19.60
CA GLY A 181 10.55 -9.32 20.23
C GLY A 181 11.76 -9.84 19.44
N PRO A 182 12.95 -9.28 19.71
CA PRO A 182 13.26 -8.17 20.63
C PRO A 182 12.79 -6.80 20.12
N GLY A 183 12.30 -6.70 18.88
CA GLY A 183 11.86 -5.48 18.27
C GLY A 183 13.01 -4.56 17.83
N GLN A 184 12.66 -3.43 17.21
CA GLN A 184 13.61 -2.40 16.84
C GLN A 184 13.93 -1.57 18.08
N SER A 185 15.22 -1.28 18.30
CA SER A 185 15.64 -0.26 19.27
C SER A 185 15.18 1.12 18.77
N LEU A 186 14.42 1.85 19.57
CA LEU A 186 14.07 3.24 19.33
C LEU A 186 15.25 4.16 19.66
#